data_77eb34e9f647218ea2191b0c760ca47d
#
_entry.id   77eb34e9f647218ea2191b0c760ca47d
#
_cell.length_a   1.000
_cell.length_b   1.000
_cell.length_c   1.000
_cell.angle_alpha   90.00
_cell.angle_beta   90.00
_cell.angle_gamma   90.00
#
_symmetry.space_group_name_H-M   'P 1'
#
loop_
_entity.id
_entity.type
_entity.pdbx_description
1 polymer ?
#
loop_
_entity_poly.entity_id
_entity_poly.type
_entity_poly.pdbx_seq_one_letter_code
_entity_poly.pdbx_strand_id
1 'polypeptide(L)'
;RRRHTRYISVTGVQTCALPILDEMPVWDPGLPLGGLTEAQIKKAKIFLWKGHCAVHQMFRLQNIERFREEHPDGKVISHPECPFEVCSHSDYVGSTEYILKTITEAPQGTKWLVGTELNLVNRLANQMKSESKHVQFMSHVICECSTMARIDPQHLAWCLENIVNDKPVNIIKVPQHEAELAKLTLDRMLQVS
;
A
#
# COMPACT_ATOMS: atom_id res chain seq x y z
N ARG A 1 9.99 16.03 -6.59
CA ARG A 1 9.29 15.22 -7.63
C ARG A 1 10.05 13.95 -8.05
N ARG A 2 11.40 13.92 -7.97
CA ARG A 2 12.21 12.72 -8.31
C ARG A 2 12.26 11.66 -7.19
N ARG A 3 11.94 12.00 -5.95
CA ARG A 3 12.00 11.07 -4.80
C ARG A 3 10.80 10.10 -4.77
N HIS A 4 9.63 10.49 -5.26
CA HIS A 4 8.47 9.59 -5.23
C HIS A 4 8.55 8.41 -6.19
N THR A 5 9.22 8.55 -7.32
CA THR A 5 9.39 7.48 -8.31
C THR A 5 10.23 6.29 -7.82
N ARG A 6 11.05 6.46 -6.78
CA ARG A 6 11.93 5.40 -6.27
C ARG A 6 11.29 4.44 -5.26
N TYR A 7 10.19 4.85 -4.62
CA TYR A 7 9.46 4.02 -3.63
C TYR A 7 8.38 3.13 -4.24
N ILE A 8 8.21 3.24 -5.51
CA ILE A 8 7.06 2.66 -6.21
C ILE A 8 7.37 1.26 -6.76
N SER A 9 8.36 0.57 -6.27
CA SER A 9 8.84 -0.67 -6.88
C SER A 9 8.09 -1.94 -6.48
N VAL A 10 7.03 -1.91 -5.67
CA VAL A 10 6.53 -3.16 -5.14
C VAL A 10 5.11 -3.52 -5.56
N THR A 11 4.15 -2.64 -5.58
CA THR A 11 2.79 -2.97 -6.02
C THR A 11 2.00 -1.70 -6.31
N GLY A 12 1.18 -1.66 -7.35
CA GLY A 12 0.30 -0.53 -7.62
C GLY A 12 0.93 0.67 -8.35
N VAL A 13 2.19 0.59 -8.70
CA VAL A 13 2.96 1.65 -9.37
C VAL A 13 2.42 2.05 -10.74
N GLN A 14 1.67 1.17 -11.35
CA GLN A 14 1.03 1.47 -12.63
C GLN A 14 0.16 2.73 -12.59
N THR A 15 -0.18 3.17 -11.38
CA THR A 15 -1.13 4.25 -11.19
C THR A 15 -0.50 5.63 -11.00
N CYS A 16 0.73 5.70 -10.49
CA CYS A 16 1.37 6.98 -10.13
C CYS A 16 2.65 7.29 -10.89
N ALA A 17 3.25 6.32 -11.58
CA ALA A 17 4.41 6.56 -12.43
C ALA A 17 3.97 7.04 -13.81
N LEU A 18 4.39 8.23 -14.20
CA LEU A 18 4.37 8.63 -15.59
C LEU A 18 5.28 7.67 -16.36
N PRO A 19 4.77 6.87 -17.31
CA PRO A 19 5.53 5.84 -17.96
C PRO A 19 6.63 6.46 -18.83
N ILE A 20 7.86 6.22 -18.45
CA ILE A 20 8.96 6.20 -19.41
C ILE A 20 8.91 4.78 -20.00
N LEU A 21 7.97 4.55 -20.89
CA LEU A 21 7.49 3.23 -21.31
C LEU A 21 8.60 2.26 -21.74
N ASP A 22 9.66 2.75 -22.38
CA ASP A 22 10.75 1.91 -22.87
C ASP A 22 11.71 1.41 -21.79
N GLU A 23 11.76 2.10 -20.62
CA GLU A 23 12.66 1.77 -19.52
C GLU A 23 11.93 1.19 -18.31
N MET A 24 10.61 1.03 -18.39
CA MET A 24 9.73 0.56 -17.33
C MET A 24 8.76 -0.53 -17.84
N PRO A 25 9.26 -1.66 -18.31
CA PRO A 25 8.41 -2.73 -18.81
C PRO A 25 7.59 -3.37 -17.70
N VAL A 26 6.42 -3.88 -18.07
CA VAL A 26 5.54 -4.61 -17.17
C VAL A 26 6.05 -6.05 -17.05
N TRP A 27 6.33 -6.48 -15.82
CA TRP A 27 6.67 -7.85 -15.49
C TRP A 27 5.41 -8.65 -15.17
N ASP A 28 5.09 -9.65 -15.97
CA ASP A 28 4.00 -10.59 -15.71
C ASP A 28 4.52 -11.84 -14.98
N PRO A 29 4.20 -12.03 -13.67
CA PRO A 29 4.72 -13.18 -12.92
C PRO A 29 4.22 -14.53 -13.43
N GLY A 30 3.18 -14.56 -14.25
CA GLY A 30 2.66 -15.78 -14.88
C GLY A 30 3.42 -16.24 -16.13
N LEU A 31 4.39 -15.45 -16.60
CA LEU A 31 5.14 -15.74 -17.84
C LEU A 31 6.64 -15.92 -17.55
N PRO A 32 7.32 -16.79 -18.33
CA PRO A 32 8.78 -16.91 -18.29
C PRO A 32 9.44 -15.52 -18.52
N LEU A 33 10.44 -15.18 -17.72
CA LEU A 33 11.12 -13.89 -17.75
C LEU A 33 10.15 -12.68 -17.67
N GLY A 34 8.98 -12.87 -17.04
CA GLY A 34 7.96 -11.82 -16.96
C GLY A 34 7.33 -11.46 -18.31
N GLY A 35 7.46 -12.31 -19.33
CA GLY A 35 7.03 -12.03 -20.70
C GLY A 35 7.95 -11.07 -21.46
N LEU A 36 9.14 -10.79 -20.93
CA LEU A 36 10.10 -9.85 -21.50
C LEU A 36 11.27 -10.59 -22.18
N THR A 37 11.90 -9.93 -23.14
CA THR A 37 13.16 -10.37 -23.72
C THR A 37 14.33 -10.01 -22.81
N GLU A 38 15.44 -10.73 -22.92
CA GLU A 38 16.66 -10.40 -22.17
C GLU A 38 17.15 -8.96 -22.46
N ALA A 39 16.98 -8.48 -23.67
CA ALA A 39 17.35 -7.13 -24.06
C ALA A 39 16.50 -6.07 -23.31
N GLN A 40 15.19 -6.30 -23.20
CA GLN A 40 14.30 -5.44 -22.41
C GLN A 40 14.65 -5.48 -20.92
N ILE A 41 14.97 -6.67 -20.38
CA ILE A 41 15.38 -6.82 -18.99
C ILE A 41 16.67 -6.04 -18.70
N LYS A 42 17.67 -6.15 -19.59
CA LYS A 42 18.95 -5.42 -19.45
C LYS A 42 18.81 -3.91 -19.57
N LYS A 43 17.87 -3.43 -20.38
CA LYS A 43 17.60 -1.99 -20.59
C LYS A 43 16.74 -1.39 -19.49
N ALA A 44 15.91 -2.20 -18.82
CA ALA A 44 14.95 -1.73 -17.84
C ALA A 44 15.64 -1.09 -16.62
N LYS A 45 15.16 0.07 -16.19
CA LYS A 45 15.54 0.72 -14.94
C LYS A 45 14.60 0.35 -13.80
N ILE A 46 13.34 0.05 -14.14
CA ILE A 46 12.30 -0.32 -13.21
C ILE A 46 11.42 -1.36 -13.89
N PHE A 47 11.00 -2.37 -13.13
CA PHE A 47 9.97 -3.30 -13.58
C PHE A 47 8.65 -2.94 -12.91
N LEU A 48 7.59 -2.83 -13.70
CA LEU A 48 6.23 -2.68 -13.20
C LEU A 48 5.65 -4.08 -12.99
N TRP A 49 5.39 -4.45 -11.76
CA TRP A 49 4.77 -5.73 -11.44
C TRP A 49 3.32 -5.75 -11.89
N LYS A 50 2.94 -6.74 -12.70
CA LYS A 50 1.55 -6.96 -13.11
C LYS A 50 0.77 -7.59 -11.96
N GLY A 51 0.25 -6.74 -11.07
CA GLY A 51 -0.53 -7.15 -9.92
C GLY A 51 -1.25 -5.96 -9.32
N HIS A 52 -2.19 -6.23 -8.44
CA HIS A 52 -2.95 -5.19 -7.75
C HIS A 52 -3.39 -5.68 -6.37
N CYS A 53 -3.64 -4.74 -5.47
CA CYS A 53 -4.29 -5.02 -4.20
C CYS A 53 -5.81 -4.97 -4.38
N ALA A 54 -6.51 -6.08 -4.09
CA ALA A 54 -7.96 -6.16 -4.25
C ALA A 54 -8.71 -5.10 -3.42
N VAL A 55 -8.21 -4.78 -2.23
CA VAL A 55 -8.81 -3.75 -1.36
C VAL A 55 -8.72 -2.38 -2.01
N HIS A 56 -7.53 -1.98 -2.45
CA HIS A 56 -7.34 -0.65 -3.04
C HIS A 56 -8.06 -0.48 -4.38
N GLN A 57 -8.26 -1.58 -5.13
CA GLN A 57 -9.03 -1.55 -6.38
C GLN A 57 -10.55 -1.34 -6.19
N MET A 58 -11.04 -1.37 -4.96
CA MET A 58 -12.46 -1.10 -4.68
C MET A 58 -12.78 0.38 -4.60
N PHE A 59 -11.81 1.23 -4.38
CA PHE A 59 -12.02 2.67 -4.30
C PHE A 59 -12.34 3.24 -5.68
N ARG A 60 -13.31 4.16 -5.71
CA ARG A 60 -13.82 4.75 -6.95
C ARG A 60 -13.84 6.27 -6.84
N LEU A 61 -13.75 6.93 -7.99
CA LEU A 61 -13.85 8.39 -8.07
C LEU A 61 -15.17 8.91 -7.45
N GLN A 62 -16.28 8.21 -7.67
CA GLN A 62 -17.58 8.55 -7.10
C GLN A 62 -17.58 8.64 -5.56
N ASN A 63 -16.71 7.88 -4.89
CA ASN A 63 -16.56 7.99 -3.43
C ASN A 63 -15.99 9.35 -3.03
N ILE A 64 -15.04 9.87 -3.82
CA ILE A 64 -14.43 11.19 -3.62
C ILE A 64 -15.42 12.30 -3.92
N GLU A 65 -16.11 12.20 -5.05
CA GLU A 65 -17.11 13.19 -5.47
C GLU A 65 -18.19 13.37 -4.40
N ARG A 66 -18.78 12.25 -3.95
CA ARG A 66 -19.80 12.26 -2.89
C ARG A 66 -19.28 12.85 -1.59
N PHE A 67 -18.06 12.48 -1.17
CA PHE A 67 -17.47 13.04 0.05
C PHE A 67 -17.30 14.55 -0.05
N ARG A 68 -16.89 15.08 -1.21
CA ARG A 68 -16.72 16.51 -1.43
C ARG A 68 -18.04 17.27 -1.48
N GLU A 69 -19.12 16.64 -1.96
CA GLU A 69 -20.47 17.20 -1.86
C GLU A 69 -20.91 17.35 -0.41
N GLU A 70 -20.69 16.32 0.41
CA GLU A 70 -21.05 16.31 1.83
C GLU A 70 -20.10 17.17 2.68
N HIS A 71 -18.86 17.30 2.27
CA HIS A 71 -17.76 17.96 2.99
C HIS A 71 -16.88 18.80 2.04
N PRO A 72 -17.35 20.00 1.63
CA PRO A 72 -16.59 20.84 0.68
C PRO A 72 -15.18 21.19 1.13
N ASP A 73 -14.94 21.31 2.45
CA ASP A 73 -13.61 21.57 3.05
C ASP A 73 -12.82 20.30 3.35
N GLY A 74 -13.43 19.13 3.11
CA GLY A 74 -12.84 17.83 3.39
C GLY A 74 -11.61 17.55 2.53
N LYS A 75 -10.67 16.80 3.07
CA LYS A 75 -9.45 16.37 2.40
C LYS A 75 -9.51 14.89 2.05
N VAL A 76 -8.93 14.54 0.92
CA VAL A 76 -8.85 13.17 0.43
C VAL A 76 -7.40 12.72 0.44
N ILE A 77 -7.13 11.59 1.09
CA ILE A 77 -5.80 10.98 1.13
C ILE A 77 -5.90 9.51 0.73
N SER A 78 -5.04 9.06 -0.18
CA SER A 78 -5.05 7.70 -0.68
C SER A 78 -3.67 7.04 -0.69
N HIS A 79 -3.68 5.72 -0.56
CA HIS A 79 -2.50 4.91 -0.75
C HIS A 79 -2.17 4.81 -2.26
N PRO A 80 -0.89 4.81 -2.68
CA PRO A 80 -0.51 4.76 -4.10
C PRO A 80 -0.93 3.47 -4.83
N GLU A 81 -1.38 2.45 -4.12
CA GLU A 81 -1.97 1.24 -4.71
C GLU A 81 -3.43 1.42 -5.18
N CYS A 82 -4.05 2.54 -4.86
CA CYS A 82 -5.38 2.88 -5.37
C CYS A 82 -5.35 3.09 -6.89
N PRO A 83 -6.51 2.96 -7.58
CA PRO A 83 -6.61 3.28 -8.99
C PRO A 83 -6.07 4.68 -9.31
N PHE A 84 -5.49 4.85 -10.49
CA PHE A 84 -4.90 6.13 -10.92
C PHE A 84 -5.88 7.29 -10.79
N GLU A 85 -7.13 7.08 -11.21
CA GLU A 85 -8.18 8.10 -11.10
C GLU A 85 -8.46 8.54 -9.66
N VAL A 86 -8.38 7.61 -8.69
CA VAL A 86 -8.50 7.93 -7.26
C VAL A 86 -7.30 8.72 -6.78
N CYS A 87 -6.09 8.25 -7.10
CA CYS A 87 -4.86 8.96 -6.72
C CYS A 87 -4.79 10.37 -7.31
N SER A 88 -5.19 10.53 -8.59
CA SER A 88 -5.13 11.83 -9.28
C SER A 88 -6.14 12.85 -8.76
N HIS A 89 -7.22 12.39 -8.15
CA HIS A 89 -8.24 13.24 -7.52
C HIS A 89 -8.09 13.35 -6.00
N SER A 90 -7.08 12.70 -5.40
CA SER A 90 -6.75 12.85 -3.99
C SER A 90 -5.91 14.09 -3.75
N ASP A 91 -6.13 14.78 -2.63
CA ASP A 91 -5.31 15.93 -2.21
C ASP A 91 -3.91 15.47 -1.78
N TYR A 92 -3.82 14.26 -1.25
CA TYR A 92 -2.58 13.63 -0.78
C TYR A 92 -2.50 12.19 -1.23
N VAL A 93 -1.30 11.74 -1.60
CA VAL A 93 -1.02 10.34 -1.95
C VAL A 93 0.29 9.93 -1.29
N GLY A 94 0.27 8.84 -0.53
CA GLY A 94 1.48 8.37 0.14
C GLY A 94 1.33 7.03 0.86
N SER A 95 2.44 6.60 1.45
CA SER A 95 2.52 5.36 2.22
C SER A 95 1.59 5.38 3.45
N THR A 96 1.39 4.22 4.05
CA THR A 96 0.65 4.09 5.32
C THR A 96 1.18 5.06 6.39
N GLU A 97 2.50 5.17 6.53
CA GLU A 97 3.14 6.08 7.48
C GLU A 97 2.85 7.55 7.14
N TYR A 98 2.91 7.90 5.86
CA TYR A 98 2.56 9.24 5.40
C TYR A 98 1.10 9.58 5.69
N ILE A 99 0.17 8.65 5.47
CA ILE A 99 -1.25 8.82 5.79
C ILE A 99 -1.44 9.08 7.29
N LEU A 100 -0.85 8.24 8.14
CA LEU A 100 -0.92 8.39 9.59
C LEU A 100 -0.38 9.75 10.03
N LYS A 101 0.81 10.12 9.60
CA LYS A 101 1.46 11.38 9.94
C LYS A 101 0.63 12.58 9.49
N THR A 102 0.19 12.60 8.23
CA THR A 102 -0.57 13.71 7.66
C THR A 102 -1.86 13.98 8.43
N ILE A 103 -2.62 12.93 8.78
CA ILE A 103 -3.88 13.10 9.51
C ILE A 103 -3.63 13.46 10.98
N THR A 104 -2.60 12.87 11.60
CA THR A 104 -2.27 13.16 12.99
C THR A 104 -1.82 14.62 13.15
N GLU A 105 -0.99 15.13 12.26
CA GLU A 105 -0.46 16.50 12.30
C GLU A 105 -1.47 17.57 11.78
N ALA A 106 -2.58 17.15 11.20
CA ALA A 106 -3.58 18.07 10.68
C ALA A 106 -4.27 18.87 11.81
N PRO A 107 -4.78 20.08 11.52
CA PRO A 107 -5.53 20.86 12.49
C PRO A 107 -6.75 20.13 13.04
N GLN A 108 -7.16 20.46 14.27
CA GLN A 108 -8.41 19.95 14.87
C GLN A 108 -9.62 20.30 14.00
N GLY A 109 -10.63 19.46 14.03
CA GLY A 109 -11.87 19.66 13.29
C GLY A 109 -11.81 19.31 11.80
N THR A 110 -10.65 18.87 11.28
CA THR A 110 -10.51 18.50 9.88
C THR A 110 -11.26 17.21 9.52
N LYS A 111 -11.72 17.12 8.28
CA LYS A 111 -12.44 15.97 7.75
C LYS A 111 -11.63 15.28 6.66
N TRP A 112 -11.52 13.96 6.75
CA TRP A 112 -10.67 13.15 5.89
C TRP A 112 -11.41 11.96 5.29
N LEU A 113 -11.32 11.81 3.97
CA LEU A 113 -11.65 10.58 3.26
C LEU A 113 -10.36 9.81 3.01
N VAL A 114 -10.30 8.56 3.46
CA VAL A 114 -9.06 7.79 3.49
C VAL A 114 -9.17 6.53 2.64
N GLY A 115 -8.36 6.44 1.60
CA GLY A 115 -8.26 5.30 0.69
C GLY A 115 -7.11 4.38 1.06
N THR A 116 -7.27 3.59 2.10
CA THR A 116 -6.36 2.50 2.51
C THR A 116 -7.12 1.41 3.27
N GLU A 117 -6.45 0.48 3.91
CA GLU A 117 -7.05 -0.67 4.58
C GLU A 117 -7.96 -0.25 5.76
N LEU A 118 -9.12 -0.93 5.87
CA LEU A 118 -10.23 -0.57 6.77
C LEU A 118 -9.83 -0.51 8.25
N ASN A 119 -9.09 -1.52 8.75
CA ASN A 119 -8.74 -1.58 10.17
C ASN A 119 -7.80 -0.44 10.57
N LEU A 120 -6.90 -0.04 9.67
CA LEU A 120 -6.06 1.13 9.85
C LEU A 120 -6.92 2.39 9.96
N VAL A 121 -7.87 2.57 9.03
CA VAL A 121 -8.75 3.75 9.01
C VAL A 121 -9.62 3.81 10.27
N ASN A 122 -10.19 2.68 10.70
CA ASN A 122 -10.99 2.58 11.91
C ASN A 122 -10.17 2.92 13.17
N ARG A 123 -8.94 2.39 13.25
CA ARG A 123 -8.02 2.72 14.35
C ARG A 123 -7.73 4.21 14.39
N LEU A 124 -7.38 4.79 13.23
CA LEU A 124 -7.08 6.21 13.12
C LEU A 124 -8.31 7.08 13.47
N ALA A 125 -9.49 6.71 12.96
CA ALA A 125 -10.74 7.39 13.29
C ALA A 125 -10.99 7.41 14.80
N ASN A 126 -10.77 6.28 15.49
CA ASN A 126 -10.94 6.20 16.93
C ASN A 126 -9.91 7.06 17.69
N GLN A 127 -8.66 7.07 17.27
CA GLN A 127 -7.59 7.88 17.87
C GLN A 127 -7.85 9.37 17.70
N MET A 128 -8.41 9.78 16.56
CA MET A 128 -8.62 11.19 16.22
C MET A 128 -9.91 11.80 16.80
N LYS A 129 -10.78 11.00 17.42
CA LYS A 129 -12.05 11.49 18.01
C LYS A 129 -11.85 12.58 19.06
N SER A 130 -10.83 12.46 19.90
CA SER A 130 -10.53 13.46 20.94
C SER A 130 -10.13 14.83 20.37
N GLU A 131 -9.64 14.86 19.13
CA GLU A 131 -9.25 16.08 18.43
C GLU A 131 -10.36 16.60 17.49
N SER A 132 -11.56 16.04 17.58
CA SER A 132 -12.71 16.37 16.72
C SER A 132 -12.42 16.22 15.22
N LYS A 133 -11.41 15.44 14.85
CA LYS A 133 -11.12 15.10 13.46
C LYS A 133 -12.06 13.99 12.99
N HIS A 134 -12.67 14.19 11.83
CA HIS A 134 -13.53 13.18 11.20
C HIS A 134 -12.72 12.40 10.17
N VAL A 135 -12.55 11.11 10.39
CA VAL A 135 -11.81 10.21 9.50
C VAL A 135 -12.76 9.15 8.98
N GLN A 136 -12.97 9.13 7.66
CA GLN A 136 -13.92 8.27 6.98
C GLN A 136 -13.21 7.32 6.02
N PHE A 137 -13.61 6.05 6.04
CA PHE A 137 -13.16 5.06 5.05
C PHE A 137 -13.76 5.36 3.67
N MET A 138 -12.96 5.26 2.62
CA MET A 138 -13.36 5.70 1.28
C MET A 138 -14.46 4.84 0.66
N SER A 139 -14.55 3.56 0.99
CA SER A 139 -15.56 2.66 0.41
C SER A 139 -16.75 2.49 1.33
N HIS A 140 -17.96 2.38 0.75
CA HIS A 140 -19.17 1.97 1.47
C HIS A 140 -19.27 0.46 1.63
N VAL A 141 -18.48 -0.30 0.89
CA VAL A 141 -18.41 -1.76 0.99
C VAL A 141 -17.27 -2.13 1.91
N ILE A 142 -17.56 -2.89 2.95
CA ILE A 142 -16.56 -3.43 3.84
C ILE A 142 -15.79 -4.50 3.07
N CYS A 143 -14.50 -4.28 2.88
CA CYS A 143 -13.58 -5.28 2.36
C CYS A 143 -12.34 -5.32 3.23
N GLU A 144 -12.15 -6.45 3.86
CA GLU A 144 -10.93 -6.73 4.59
C GLU A 144 -9.90 -7.38 3.66
N CYS A 145 -8.65 -7.06 3.89
CA CYS A 145 -7.56 -7.73 3.20
C CYS A 145 -7.50 -9.19 3.66
N SER A 146 -7.87 -10.13 2.80
CA SER A 146 -7.94 -11.56 3.13
C SER A 146 -6.60 -12.15 3.58
N THR A 147 -5.47 -11.55 3.19
CA THR A 147 -4.14 -11.96 3.63
C THR A 147 -3.81 -11.42 5.01
N MET A 148 -4.16 -10.16 5.30
CA MET A 148 -3.96 -9.56 6.63
C MET A 148 -4.93 -10.14 7.67
N ALA A 149 -6.16 -10.45 7.29
CA ALA A 149 -7.16 -11.05 8.17
C ALA A 149 -6.78 -12.46 8.67
N ARG A 150 -5.78 -13.10 8.08
CA ARG A 150 -5.22 -14.37 8.58
C ARG A 150 -4.34 -14.18 9.83
N ILE A 151 -3.90 -12.96 10.10
CA ILE A 151 -3.14 -12.63 11.31
C ILE A 151 -4.14 -12.09 12.33
N ASP A 152 -4.81 -12.99 12.98
CA ASP A 152 -5.78 -12.71 14.05
C ASP A 152 -5.20 -13.01 15.45
N PRO A 153 -5.84 -12.53 16.52
CA PRO A 153 -5.38 -12.76 17.89
C PRO A 153 -5.28 -14.23 18.27
N GLN A 154 -6.14 -15.10 17.74
CA GLN A 154 -6.16 -16.52 18.03
C GLN A 154 -4.93 -17.22 17.45
N HIS A 155 -4.61 -16.95 16.17
CA HIS A 155 -3.41 -17.49 15.55
C HIS A 155 -2.13 -16.94 16.18
N LEU A 156 -2.14 -15.65 16.59
CA LEU A 156 -1.01 -15.08 17.32
C LEU A 156 -0.80 -15.77 18.67
N ALA A 157 -1.86 -15.94 19.47
CA ALA A 157 -1.79 -16.65 20.75
C ALA A 157 -1.28 -18.07 20.56
N TRP A 158 -1.83 -18.81 19.59
CA TRP A 158 -1.39 -20.16 19.27
C TRP A 158 0.10 -20.22 18.88
N CYS A 159 0.60 -19.29 18.08
CA CYS A 159 2.02 -19.22 17.74
C CYS A 159 2.89 -18.96 18.98
N LEU A 160 2.50 -18.01 19.83
CA LEU A 160 3.24 -17.65 21.04
C LEU A 160 3.28 -18.80 22.05
N GLU A 161 2.15 -19.46 22.30
CA GLU A 161 2.07 -20.65 23.18
C GLU A 161 2.98 -21.77 22.67
N ASN A 162 3.01 -22.02 21.37
CA ASN A 162 3.88 -23.04 20.80
C ASN A 162 5.37 -22.67 20.92
N ILE A 163 5.73 -21.40 20.77
CA ILE A 163 7.11 -20.92 20.99
C ILE A 163 7.52 -21.14 22.46
N VAL A 164 6.67 -20.78 23.42
CA VAL A 164 6.93 -20.97 24.86
C VAL A 164 7.11 -22.45 25.21
N ASN A 165 6.44 -23.35 24.51
CA ASN A 165 6.52 -24.80 24.73
C ASN A 165 7.62 -25.48 23.89
N ASP A 166 8.57 -24.73 23.32
CA ASP A 166 9.65 -25.23 22.45
C ASP A 166 9.16 -26.05 21.25
N LYS A 167 7.94 -25.76 20.75
CA LYS A 167 7.33 -26.40 19.57
C LYS A 167 6.93 -25.33 18.53
N PRO A 168 7.88 -24.53 18.02
CA PRO A 168 7.54 -23.42 17.14
C PRO A 168 6.79 -23.91 15.89
N VAL A 169 5.72 -23.21 15.56
CA VAL A 169 4.87 -23.44 14.38
C VAL A 169 5.10 -22.34 13.36
N ASN A 170 4.67 -22.57 12.11
CA ASN A 170 4.79 -21.61 11.02
C ASN A 170 6.24 -21.16 10.73
N ILE A 171 7.20 -22.04 10.92
CA ILE A 171 8.61 -21.74 10.64
C ILE A 171 8.80 -21.55 9.13
N ILE A 172 9.21 -20.35 8.74
CA ILE A 172 9.56 -20.05 7.36
C ILE A 172 11.04 -20.39 7.14
N LYS A 173 11.31 -21.19 6.14
CA LYS A 173 12.67 -21.51 5.68
C LYS A 173 12.86 -20.93 4.28
N VAL A 174 13.82 -20.03 4.17
CA VAL A 174 14.22 -19.43 2.87
C VAL A 174 15.53 -20.06 2.45
N PRO A 175 15.67 -20.55 1.20
CA PRO A 175 16.95 -21.02 0.69
C PRO A 175 18.02 -19.93 0.84
N GLN A 176 19.24 -20.32 1.22
CA GLN A 176 20.30 -19.37 1.55
C GLN A 176 20.57 -18.39 0.41
N HIS A 177 20.65 -18.90 -0.82
CA HIS A 177 20.86 -18.07 -2.01
C HIS A 177 19.78 -16.98 -2.19
N GLU A 178 18.52 -17.33 -1.98
CA GLU A 178 17.39 -16.36 -2.05
C GLU A 178 17.47 -15.33 -0.93
N ALA A 179 17.83 -15.77 0.28
CA ALA A 179 18.01 -14.88 1.43
C ALA A 179 19.15 -13.86 1.20
N GLU A 180 20.27 -14.29 0.60
CA GLU A 180 21.40 -13.41 0.24
C GLU A 180 21.00 -12.37 -0.81
N LEU A 181 20.27 -12.78 -1.86
CA LEU A 181 19.77 -11.86 -2.90
C LEU A 181 18.73 -10.88 -2.33
N ALA A 182 17.82 -11.35 -1.48
CA ALA A 182 16.84 -10.51 -0.82
C ALA A 182 17.51 -9.47 0.09
N LYS A 183 18.51 -9.89 0.89
CA LYS A 183 19.28 -8.97 1.73
C LYS A 183 19.99 -7.91 0.89
N LEU A 184 20.69 -8.31 -0.17
CA LEU A 184 21.37 -7.38 -1.08
C LEU A 184 20.38 -6.35 -1.67
N THR A 185 19.16 -6.79 -2.02
CA THR A 185 18.13 -5.91 -2.55
C THR A 185 17.65 -4.91 -1.51
N LEU A 186 17.43 -5.35 -0.28
CA LEU A 186 17.04 -4.49 0.85
C LEU A 186 18.13 -3.48 1.19
N ASP A 187 19.39 -3.91 1.24
CA ASP A 187 20.53 -3.02 1.50
C ASP A 187 20.63 -1.91 0.44
N ARG A 188 20.45 -2.26 -0.83
CA ARG A 188 20.40 -1.28 -1.94
C ARG A 188 19.23 -0.32 -1.82
N MET A 189 18.07 -0.81 -1.42
CA MET A 189 16.88 0.03 -1.21
C MET A 189 17.12 1.06 -0.11
N LEU A 190 17.72 0.65 1.01
CA LEU A 190 18.01 1.53 2.15
C LEU A 190 19.07 2.60 1.82
N GLN A 191 19.99 2.33 0.86
CA GLN A 191 20.97 3.32 0.40
C GLN A 191 20.36 4.43 -0.47
N VAL A 192 19.13 4.24 -0.95
CA VAL A 192 18.43 5.17 -1.83
C VAL A 192 17.43 6.05 -1.08
N SER A 193 17.19 5.76 0.19
CA SER A 193 16.24 6.47 1.08
C SER A 193 16.80 7.78 1.65
#